data_4456c35745b236829a00d8d7bf7fe800
#
_entry.id   4456c35745b236829a00d8d7bf7fe800
#
_cell.length_a   1.000
_cell.length_b   1.000
_cell.length_c   1.000
_cell.angle_alpha   90.00
_cell.angle_beta   90.00
_cell.angle_gamma   90.00
#
_symmetry.space_group_name_H-M   'P 1'
#
loop_
_entity.id
_entity.type
_entity.pdbx_description
1 polymer ?
#
loop_
_entity_poly.entity_id
_entity_poly.type
_entity_poly.pdbx_seq_one_letter_code
_entity_poly.pdbx_strand_id
1 'polypeptide(L)' 'EQVDGVFDLIFLDPPYAKEQIVSDIEKMAERDLFSDDVMVVCETDKSVELPEEIACLGIWKEKIYGISKVTVYVR' A
#
# COMPACT_ATOMS: atom_id res chain seq x y z
N GLU A 1 -2.26 18.58 6.06
CA GLU A 1 -2.15 18.09 5.10
C GLU A 1 -0.94 18.26 4.32
N GLN A 2 -0.79 17.66 3.32
CA GLN A 2 0.42 17.57 2.64
C GLN A 2 0.57 18.66 1.69
N VAL A 3 1.50 19.49 1.85
CA VAL A 3 1.67 20.57 0.95
C VAL A 3 2.67 20.27 -0.13
N ASP A 4 3.55 19.33 0.10
CA ASP A 4 4.58 19.06 -0.87
C ASP A 4 4.34 17.81 -1.66
N GLY A 5 3.24 17.12 -1.39
CA GLY A 5 2.92 15.94 -2.12
C GLY A 5 3.66 14.69 -1.69
N VAL A 6 4.41 14.76 -0.60
CA VAL A 6 5.11 13.59 -0.07
C VAL A 6 4.34 13.08 1.13
N PHE A 7 4.09 11.76 1.16
CA PHE A 7 3.26 11.17 2.19
C PHE A 7 4.03 10.19 3.04
N ASP A 8 3.82 10.24 4.36
CA ASP A 8 4.39 9.29 5.30
C ASP A 8 3.46 8.10 5.54
N LEU A 9 2.15 8.32 5.45
CA LEU A 9 1.18 7.28 5.74
C LEU A 9 0.07 7.35 4.71
N ILE A 10 -0.18 6.22 4.07
CA ILE A 10 -1.19 6.14 3.02
C ILE A 10 -2.08 4.95 3.31
N PHE A 11 -3.40 5.17 3.25
CA PHE A 11 -4.36 4.09 3.39
C PHE A 11 -5.03 3.82 2.06
N LEU A 12 -5.07 2.55 1.66
CA LEU A 12 -5.80 2.12 0.48
C LEU A 12 -6.93 1.23 0.97
N ASP A 13 -8.13 1.81 1.07
CA ASP A 13 -9.28 1.11 1.59
C ASP A 13 -10.01 0.32 0.52
N PRO A 14 -10.76 -0.70 0.92
CA PRO A 14 -11.55 -1.43 -0.05
C PRO A 14 -12.66 -0.56 -0.64
N PRO A 15 -13.22 -0.98 -1.74
CA PRO A 15 -12.91 -2.23 -2.41
C PRO A 15 -11.85 -2.07 -3.48
N TYR A 16 -10.67 -2.57 -3.22
CA TYR A 16 -9.60 -2.52 -4.20
C TYR A 16 -9.23 -3.93 -4.62
N ALA A 17 -9.16 -4.17 -5.91
CA ALA A 17 -8.60 -5.40 -6.43
C ALA A 17 -7.08 -5.30 -6.38
N LYS A 18 -6.42 -6.44 -6.52
CA LYS A 18 -4.96 -6.48 -6.50
C LYS A 18 -4.36 -5.53 -7.53
N GLU A 19 -4.91 -5.56 -8.74
CA GLU A 19 -4.36 -4.73 -9.82
C GLU A 19 -4.48 -3.24 -9.52
N GLN A 20 -5.57 -2.85 -8.87
CA GLN A 20 -5.78 -1.46 -8.50
C GLN A 20 -4.73 -1.00 -7.49
N ILE A 21 -4.47 -1.83 -6.49
CA ILE A 21 -3.49 -1.49 -5.46
C ILE A 21 -2.10 -1.38 -6.06
N VAL A 22 -1.72 -2.35 -6.87
CA VAL A 22 -0.41 -2.33 -7.51
C VAL A 22 -0.26 -1.11 -8.38
N SER A 23 -1.28 -0.81 -9.18
CA SER A 23 -1.26 0.33 -10.09
C SER A 23 -1.15 1.65 -9.31
N ASP A 24 -1.91 1.79 -8.23
CA ASP A 24 -1.90 3.01 -7.45
C ASP A 24 -0.54 3.23 -6.80
N ILE A 25 0.06 2.17 -6.25
CA ILE A 25 1.35 2.30 -5.61
C ILE A 25 2.42 2.64 -6.64
N GLU A 26 2.37 2.00 -7.80
CA GLU A 26 3.33 2.28 -8.85
C GLU A 26 3.24 3.72 -9.34
N LYS A 27 2.01 4.23 -9.49
CA LYS A 27 1.82 5.60 -9.91
C LYS A 27 2.34 6.59 -8.88
N MET A 28 2.12 6.29 -7.61
CA MET A 28 2.63 7.15 -6.56
C MET A 28 4.16 7.14 -6.53
N ALA A 29 4.75 5.99 -6.77
CA ALA A 29 6.20 5.89 -6.82
C ALA A 29 6.77 6.69 -7.99
N GLU A 30 6.10 6.65 -9.14
CA GLU A 30 6.54 7.41 -10.30
C GLU A 30 6.51 8.90 -10.04
N ARG A 31 5.58 9.35 -9.21
CA ARG A 31 5.43 10.75 -8.89
C ARG A 31 6.26 11.16 -7.67
N ASP A 32 7.03 10.22 -7.15
CA ASP A 32 7.91 10.47 -6.01
C ASP A 32 7.13 11.01 -4.81
N LEU A 33 6.00 10.38 -4.53
CA LEU A 33 5.13 10.81 -3.44
C LEU A 33 5.41 10.13 -2.11
N PHE A 34 6.36 9.21 -2.07
CA PHE A 34 6.69 8.48 -0.85
C PHE A 34 7.85 9.13 -0.12
N SER A 35 7.69 9.32 1.18
CA SER A 35 8.81 9.73 2.00
C SER A 35 9.70 8.52 2.28
N ASP A 36 10.83 8.76 2.92
CA ASP A 36 11.74 7.66 3.29
C ASP A 36 11.11 6.75 4.33
N ASP A 37 10.17 7.28 5.11
CA ASP A 37 9.52 6.53 6.19
C ASP A 37 8.10 6.14 5.83
N VAL A 38 7.78 6.10 4.56
CA VAL A 38 6.41 5.87 4.12
C VAL A 38 5.91 4.49 4.58
N MET A 39 4.64 4.45 4.93
CA MET A 39 3.94 3.23 5.28
C MET A 39 2.63 3.23 4.49
N VAL A 40 2.42 2.21 3.68
CA VAL A 40 1.20 2.08 2.88
C VAL A 40 0.41 0.91 3.45
N VAL A 41 -0.79 1.20 3.92
CA VAL A 41 -1.65 0.21 4.55
C VAL A 41 -2.77 -0.15 3.59
N CYS A 42 -2.83 -1.40 3.20
CA CYS A 42 -3.81 -1.89 2.23
C CYS A 42 -4.75 -2.85 2.93
N GLU A 43 -6.04 -2.59 2.83
CA GLU A 43 -7.04 -3.51 3.36
C GLU A 43 -7.76 -4.18 2.22
N THR A 44 -7.80 -5.51 2.22
CA THR A 44 -8.41 -6.28 1.15
C THR A 44 -9.17 -7.46 1.75
N ASP A 45 -9.90 -8.17 0.90
CA ASP A 45 -10.43 -9.46 1.29
C ASP A 45 -9.25 -10.39 1.55
N LYS A 46 -9.42 -11.33 2.47
CA LYS A 46 -8.31 -12.19 2.86
C LYS A 46 -7.82 -13.08 1.72
N SER A 47 -8.65 -13.26 0.70
CA SER A 47 -8.28 -14.10 -0.44
C SER A 47 -7.39 -13.38 -1.44
N VAL A 48 -7.24 -12.07 -1.30
CA VAL A 48 -6.41 -11.30 -2.24
C VAL A 48 -4.96 -11.45 -1.84
N GLU A 49 -4.13 -11.91 -2.78
CA GLU A 49 -2.70 -12.05 -2.53
C GLU A 49 -1.97 -10.92 -3.22
N LEU A 50 -1.28 -10.13 -2.45
CA LEU A 50 -0.53 -9.00 -2.97
C LEU A 50 0.93 -9.39 -3.14
N PRO A 51 1.64 -8.76 -4.10
CA PRO A 51 3.05 -9.10 -4.30
C PRO A 51 3.88 -8.66 -3.10
N GLU A 52 4.99 -9.35 -2.89
CA GLU A 52 5.89 -9.03 -1.80
C GLU A 52 6.55 -7.68 -1.97
N GLU A 53 6.72 -7.26 -3.21
CA GLU A 53 7.34 -5.99 -3.53
C GLU A 53 6.53 -5.27 -4.60
N ILE A 54 6.33 -3.98 -4.42
CA ILE A 54 5.71 -3.13 -5.42
C ILE A 54 6.55 -1.87 -5.52
N ALA A 55 7.11 -1.61 -6.69
CA ALA A 55 7.99 -0.48 -6.90
C ALA A 55 9.14 -0.53 -5.89
N CYS A 56 9.32 0.49 -5.07
CA CYS A 56 10.39 0.51 -4.09
C CYS A 56 9.95 0.03 -2.72
N LEU A 57 8.73 -0.49 -2.60
CA LEU A 57 8.17 -0.91 -1.32
C LEU A 57 8.16 -2.41 -1.19
N GLY A 58 8.31 -2.88 0.04
CA GLY A 58 8.20 -4.30 0.35
C GLY A 58 7.23 -4.51 1.50
N ILE A 59 6.67 -5.70 1.61
CA ILE A 59 5.75 -6.02 2.69
C ILE A 59 6.53 -6.08 4.00
N TRP A 60 6.06 -5.29 4.98
CA TRP A 60 6.62 -5.34 6.33
C TRP A 60 5.78 -6.23 7.22
N LYS A 61 4.46 -6.18 7.06
CA LYS A 61 3.57 -6.90 7.95
C LYS A 61 2.28 -7.23 7.23
N GLU A 62 1.70 -8.38 7.57
CA GLU A 62 0.44 -8.78 6.99
C GLU A 62 -0.35 -9.48 8.07
N LYS A 63 -1.62 -9.12 8.24
CA LYS A 63 -2.43 -9.70 9.29
C LYS A 63 -3.84 -9.92 8.78
N ILE A 64 -4.43 -11.05 9.18
CA ILE A 64 -5.78 -11.41 8.76
C ILE A 64 -6.73 -11.21 9.93
N TYR A 65 -7.83 -10.52 9.65
CA TYR A 65 -8.88 -10.27 10.63
C TYR A 65 -10.20 -10.76 10.03
N GLY A 66 -10.68 -11.91 10.48
CA GLY A 66 -11.92 -12.43 9.95
C GLY A 66 -11.81 -12.67 8.45
N ILE A 67 -12.59 -11.92 7.67
CA ILE A 67 -12.55 -12.06 6.22
C ILE A 67 -11.69 -10.99 5.55
N SER A 68 -11.07 -10.14 6.35
CA SER A 68 -10.26 -9.04 5.83
C SER A 68 -8.79 -9.28 6.09
N LYS A 69 -7.95 -8.68 5.27
CA LYS A 69 -6.51 -8.77 5.42
C LYS A 69 -5.92 -7.38 5.32
N VAL A 70 -5.02 -7.07 6.23
CA VAL A 70 -4.30 -5.80 6.22
C VAL A 70 -2.85 -6.08 5.88
N THR A 71 -2.37 -5.45 4.83
CA THR A 71 -0.99 -5.59 4.38
C THR A 71 -0.31 -4.23 4.48
N VAL A 72 0.87 -4.19 5.09
CA VAL A 72 1.59 -2.95 5.28
C VAL A 72 2.88 -3.01 4.47
N TYR A 73 3.03 -2.05 3.57
CA TYR A 73 4.24 -1.90 2.77
C TYR A 73 5.09 -0.78 3.32
N VAL A 74 6.39 -0.97 3.31
CA VAL A 74 7.34 0.06 3.70
C VAL A 74 8.46 0.10 2.68
N ARG A 75 9.23 1.18 2.74
CA ARG A 75 10.35 1.38 1.86
C ARG A 75 11.55 0.56 2.22
#